data_540318dc0cf4f400c38c2ee46969b191
#
_entry.id   540318dc0cf4f400c38c2ee46969b191
#
_cell.length_a   1.000
_cell.length_b   1.000
_cell.length_c   1.000
_cell.angle_alpha   90.00
_cell.angle_beta   90.00
_cell.angle_gamma   90.00
#
_symmetry.space_group_name_H-M   'P 1'
#
loop_
_entity.id
_entity.type
_entity.pdbx_description
1 polymer ?
#
loop_
_entity_poly.entity_id
_entity_poly.type
_entity_poly.pdbx_seq_one_letter_code
_entity_poly.pdbx_strand_id
1 'polypeptide(L)'
;MLPWLISGLFLGACETVPTDSNRASSETVTASTSLPPQTLNVGDCGLFVWAGEARRFILFAQTGRTAKYASGGHELALTPIETDETAVSGDLYGQIPVQSFHDAMGRRYDLNLSHASEIQDGLRYSEGSWRYKNDEGWSVVTPVYGLSTCQA
;
A
#
# COMPACT_ATOMS: atom_id res chain seq x y z
N MET A 1 -9.18 69.04 -51.71
CA MET A 1 -10.55 68.93 -51.21
C MET A 1 -10.53 68.03 -49.96
N LEU A 2 -10.76 68.67 -48.81
CA LEU A 2 -11.00 68.08 -47.51
C LEU A 2 -12.41 67.44 -47.52
N PRO A 3 -12.86 66.77 -46.42
CA PRO A 3 -12.34 66.22 -45.16
C PRO A 3 -12.94 64.87 -44.83
N TRP A 4 -12.61 64.25 -43.76
CA TRP A 4 -13.43 64.20 -42.54
C TRP A 4 -12.77 63.28 -41.50
N LEU A 5 -12.47 63.90 -40.34
CA LEU A 5 -12.16 63.29 -39.08
C LEU A 5 -13.38 62.64 -38.52
N ILE A 6 -13.26 61.39 -38.01
CA ILE A 6 -14.14 60.90 -36.95
C ILE A 6 -13.27 60.23 -35.87
N SER A 7 -13.09 60.97 -34.80
CA SER A 7 -12.67 60.44 -33.50
C SER A 7 -13.71 59.48 -32.97
N GLY A 8 -13.33 58.25 -32.75
CA GLY A 8 -14.09 57.28 -31.97
C GLY A 8 -13.35 56.97 -30.69
N LEU A 9 -13.77 57.62 -29.59
CA LEU A 9 -13.39 57.21 -28.23
C LEU A 9 -14.09 55.92 -27.91
N PHE A 10 -13.34 54.84 -27.81
CA PHE A 10 -13.82 53.62 -27.16
C PHE A 10 -13.39 53.63 -25.70
N LEU A 11 -14.35 53.94 -24.84
CA LEU A 11 -14.24 53.66 -23.42
C LEU A 11 -14.24 52.14 -23.22
N GLY A 12 -13.08 51.61 -22.86
CA GLY A 12 -12.96 50.23 -22.42
C GLY A 12 -13.69 50.04 -21.09
N ALA A 13 -14.81 49.34 -21.10
CA ALA A 13 -15.42 48.81 -19.93
C ALA A 13 -14.56 47.67 -19.43
N CYS A 14 -13.95 47.83 -18.27
CA CYS A 14 -13.40 46.73 -17.50
C CYS A 14 -14.57 45.84 -17.01
N GLU A 15 -14.82 44.76 -17.72
CA GLU A 15 -15.61 43.65 -17.17
C GLU A 15 -14.80 42.97 -16.09
N THR A 16 -15.17 43.22 -14.87
CA THR A 16 -14.77 42.40 -13.72
C THR A 16 -15.40 41.04 -13.86
N VAL A 17 -14.59 40.06 -14.26
CA VAL A 17 -14.94 38.65 -14.22
C VAL A 17 -15.12 38.28 -12.76
N PRO A 18 -16.30 37.79 -12.33
CA PRO A 18 -16.45 37.25 -10.99
C PRO A 18 -15.54 36.03 -10.89
N THR A 19 -14.58 36.10 -10.00
CA THR A 19 -13.77 34.95 -9.60
C THR A 19 -14.68 34.00 -8.86
N ASP A 20 -15.22 33.04 -9.57
CA ASP A 20 -15.91 31.92 -8.99
C ASP A 20 -14.85 31.07 -8.25
N SER A 21 -14.64 31.45 -6.97
CA SER A 21 -13.80 30.70 -6.03
C SER A 21 -14.49 29.44 -5.54
N ASN A 22 -15.22 28.78 -6.39
CA ASN A 22 -15.85 27.51 -6.05
C ASN A 22 -15.41 26.43 -7.03
N ARG A 23 -14.10 26.44 -7.34
CA ARG A 23 -13.47 25.25 -7.86
C ARG A 23 -13.29 24.32 -6.66
N ALA A 24 -14.33 23.56 -6.37
CA ALA A 24 -14.20 22.38 -5.57
C ALA A 24 -13.04 21.60 -6.22
N SER A 25 -11.88 21.62 -5.57
CA SER A 25 -10.83 20.66 -5.81
C SER A 25 -11.48 19.31 -5.60
N SER A 26 -11.90 18.67 -6.66
CA SER A 26 -12.03 17.22 -6.66
C SER A 26 -10.61 16.73 -6.38
N GLU A 27 -10.24 16.69 -5.11
CA GLU A 27 -9.23 15.78 -4.68
C GLU A 27 -9.76 14.42 -5.12
N THR A 28 -9.22 13.96 -6.24
CA THR A 28 -9.27 12.56 -6.57
C THR A 28 -8.54 11.91 -5.41
N VAL A 29 -9.30 11.45 -4.42
CA VAL A 29 -8.79 10.58 -3.37
C VAL A 29 -8.28 9.37 -4.12
N THR A 30 -7.01 9.42 -4.48
CA THR A 30 -6.32 8.28 -5.05
C THR A 30 -6.36 7.26 -3.93
N ALA A 31 -7.24 6.27 -4.09
CA ALA A 31 -7.41 5.21 -3.11
C ALA A 31 -6.01 4.69 -2.73
N SER A 32 -5.65 4.84 -1.47
CA SER A 32 -4.32 4.48 -0.99
C SER A 32 -4.10 3.00 -1.24
N THR A 33 -3.12 2.66 -2.06
CA THR A 33 -2.70 1.27 -2.28
C THR A 33 -1.73 0.80 -1.20
N SER A 34 -1.58 1.55 -0.13
CA SER A 34 -0.69 1.31 0.99
C SER A 34 -1.49 1.22 2.28
N LEU A 35 -1.08 0.33 3.18
CA LEU A 35 -1.61 0.30 4.54
C LEU A 35 -1.22 1.58 5.30
N PRO A 36 -2.06 2.04 6.22
CA PRO A 36 -1.66 3.04 7.19
C PRO A 36 -0.55 2.49 8.10
N PRO A 37 0.23 3.36 8.75
CA PRO A 37 1.24 2.93 9.71
C PRO A 37 0.64 1.99 10.75
N GLN A 38 1.34 0.89 11.04
CA GLN A 38 0.97 -0.07 12.08
C GLN A 38 1.92 0.06 13.25
N THR A 39 1.40 -0.06 14.45
CA THR A 39 2.17 -0.03 15.69
C THR A 39 2.09 -1.39 16.38
N LEU A 40 3.21 -1.80 16.97
CA LEU A 40 3.26 -2.96 17.85
C LEU A 40 3.05 -2.51 19.30
N ASN A 41 2.37 -3.31 20.10
CA ASN A 41 2.39 -3.11 21.53
C ASN A 41 3.72 -3.60 22.11
N VAL A 42 4.05 -3.14 23.30
CA VAL A 42 5.23 -3.63 24.02
C VAL A 42 5.15 -5.15 24.20
N GLY A 43 6.19 -5.84 23.77
CA GLY A 43 6.27 -7.31 23.78
C GLY A 43 5.70 -8.00 22.55
N ASP A 44 5.01 -7.27 21.66
CA ASP A 44 4.53 -7.83 20.41
C ASP A 44 5.63 -7.79 19.33
N CYS A 45 5.61 -8.80 18.47
CA CYS A 45 6.42 -8.86 17.26
C CYS A 45 5.54 -8.82 16.02
N GLY A 46 6.07 -8.36 14.89
CA GLY A 46 5.34 -8.29 13.64
C GLY A 46 6.24 -8.35 12.43
N LEU A 47 5.62 -8.74 11.32
CA LEU A 47 6.21 -8.77 9.99
C LEU A 47 5.56 -7.68 9.14
N PHE A 48 6.39 -6.79 8.64
CA PHE A 48 6.02 -5.67 7.79
C PHE A 48 6.53 -5.94 6.38
N VAL A 49 5.69 -5.80 5.37
CA VAL A 49 6.03 -6.11 3.98
C VAL A 49 5.70 -4.94 3.07
N TRP A 50 6.67 -4.56 2.26
CA TRP A 50 6.55 -3.48 1.27
C TRP A 50 6.69 -4.03 -0.14
N ALA A 51 5.99 -3.42 -1.08
CA ALA A 51 6.01 -3.77 -2.48
C ALA A 51 6.60 -2.68 -3.36
N GLY A 52 7.38 -3.12 -4.35
CA GLY A 52 7.86 -2.31 -5.46
C GLY A 52 8.85 -1.20 -5.08
N GLU A 53 9.30 -0.49 -6.10
CA GLU A 53 10.25 0.63 -5.96
C GLU A 53 9.65 1.80 -5.16
N ALA A 54 8.35 2.01 -5.24
CA ALA A 54 7.63 3.03 -4.48
C ALA A 54 7.51 2.74 -2.99
N ARG A 55 8.02 1.62 -2.51
CA ARG A 55 8.01 1.20 -1.10
C ARG A 55 6.62 1.29 -0.47
N ARG A 56 5.61 0.77 -1.17
CA ARG A 56 4.23 0.74 -0.65
C ARG A 56 4.12 -0.30 0.45
N PHE A 57 3.68 0.10 1.60
CA PHE A 57 3.42 -0.81 2.72
C PHE A 57 2.14 -1.60 2.44
N ILE A 58 2.27 -2.87 2.13
CA ILE A 58 1.15 -3.68 1.64
C ILE A 58 0.64 -4.73 2.61
N LEU A 59 1.49 -5.27 3.49
CA LEU A 59 1.08 -6.34 4.39
C LEU A 59 1.68 -6.14 5.78
N PHE A 60 0.84 -6.32 6.78
CA PHE A 60 1.23 -6.43 8.17
C PHE A 60 0.70 -7.75 8.73
N ALA A 61 1.60 -8.58 9.25
CA ALA A 61 1.27 -9.88 9.81
C ALA A 61 1.90 -10.08 11.18
N GLN A 62 1.18 -10.78 12.04
CA GLN A 62 1.67 -11.29 13.32
C GLN A 62 1.34 -12.77 13.39
N THR A 63 2.29 -13.58 13.85
CA THR A 63 2.09 -15.03 13.93
C THR A 63 0.85 -15.37 14.76
N GLY A 64 0.02 -16.25 14.20
CA GLY A 64 -1.23 -16.69 14.84
C GLY A 64 -2.37 -15.66 14.85
N ARG A 65 -2.22 -14.53 14.16
CA ARG A 65 -3.25 -13.49 14.07
C ARG A 65 -3.65 -13.22 12.62
N THR A 66 -4.82 -12.63 12.44
CA THR A 66 -5.26 -12.09 11.15
C THR A 66 -4.31 -11.02 10.66
N ALA A 67 -3.85 -11.15 9.43
CA ALA A 67 -3.00 -10.16 8.77
C ALA A 67 -3.85 -9.07 8.11
N LYS A 68 -3.22 -7.91 7.85
CA LYS A 68 -3.81 -6.79 7.13
C LYS A 68 -3.12 -6.63 5.79
N TYR A 69 -3.89 -6.51 4.74
CA TYR A 69 -3.39 -6.36 3.37
C TYR A 69 -4.04 -5.18 2.66
N ALA A 70 -3.24 -4.37 1.98
CA ALA A 70 -3.72 -3.27 1.16
C ALA A 70 -4.06 -3.76 -0.25
N SER A 71 -5.32 -3.77 -0.61
CA SER A 71 -5.81 -4.18 -1.93
C SER A 71 -6.75 -3.15 -2.51
N GLY A 72 -6.38 -2.54 -3.64
CA GLY A 72 -7.25 -1.66 -4.40
C GLY A 72 -7.84 -0.48 -3.60
N GLY A 73 -7.09 0.05 -2.63
CA GLY A 73 -7.53 1.14 -1.77
C GLY A 73 -8.33 0.72 -0.53
N HIS A 74 -8.44 -0.57 -0.31
CA HIS A 74 -9.12 -1.15 0.85
C HIS A 74 -8.14 -1.97 1.69
N GLU A 75 -8.41 -2.04 2.99
CA GLU A 75 -7.74 -2.98 3.88
C GLU A 75 -8.53 -4.29 3.89
N LEU A 76 -7.85 -5.38 3.55
CA LEU A 76 -8.39 -6.73 3.66
C LEU A 76 -7.81 -7.42 4.89
N ALA A 77 -8.67 -8.14 5.60
CA ALA A 77 -8.26 -9.08 6.64
C ALA A 77 -7.93 -10.43 5.99
N LEU A 78 -6.72 -10.94 6.25
CA LEU A 78 -6.26 -12.22 5.75
C LEU A 78 -6.04 -13.19 6.90
N THR A 79 -6.60 -14.39 6.78
CA THR A 79 -6.41 -15.46 7.76
C THR A 79 -5.26 -16.35 7.32
N PRO A 80 -4.26 -16.60 8.20
CA PRO A 80 -3.19 -17.54 7.88
C PRO A 80 -3.75 -18.95 7.61
N ILE A 81 -3.21 -19.61 6.60
CA ILE A 81 -3.50 -21.02 6.31
C ILE A 81 -2.46 -21.84 7.08
N GLU A 82 -2.93 -22.58 8.08
CA GLU A 82 -2.09 -23.54 8.76
C GLU A 82 -1.93 -24.78 7.86
N THR A 83 -0.68 -25.09 7.52
CA THR A 83 -0.34 -26.31 6.80
C THR A 83 0.28 -27.30 7.77
N ASP A 84 -0.29 -28.48 7.86
CA ASP A 84 0.21 -29.59 8.71
C ASP A 84 1.60 -30.10 8.28
N GLU A 85 2.10 -29.67 7.16
CA GLU A 85 3.28 -30.27 6.52
C GLU A 85 4.59 -29.57 6.79
N THR A 86 4.77 -28.94 7.79
CA THR A 86 6.05 -28.49 8.35
C THR A 86 5.74 -27.43 9.37
N ALA A 87 6.15 -27.65 10.58
CA ALA A 87 6.42 -26.54 11.48
C ALA A 87 7.44 -25.64 10.75
N VAL A 88 6.94 -24.70 9.95
CA VAL A 88 7.78 -23.66 9.40
C VAL A 88 8.31 -22.93 10.61
N SER A 89 9.59 -23.16 10.92
CA SER A 89 10.25 -22.47 11.99
C SER A 89 10.11 -20.98 11.74
N GLY A 90 9.51 -20.28 12.68
CA GLY A 90 9.52 -18.83 12.68
C GLY A 90 10.96 -18.32 12.61
N ASP A 91 11.12 -17.10 12.17
CA ASP A 91 12.39 -16.41 12.22
C ASP A 91 12.81 -16.09 13.68
N LEU A 92 13.91 -15.37 13.88
CA LEU A 92 14.42 -14.97 15.19
C LEU A 92 13.41 -14.20 16.05
N TYR A 93 12.39 -13.62 15.42
CA TYR A 93 11.33 -12.84 16.04
C TYR A 93 9.99 -13.59 16.05
N GLY A 94 10.00 -14.89 15.76
CA GLY A 94 8.81 -15.75 15.75
C GLY A 94 7.84 -15.47 14.62
N GLN A 95 8.25 -14.71 13.60
CA GLN A 95 7.44 -14.44 12.41
C GLN A 95 7.70 -15.47 11.32
N ILE A 96 6.70 -15.74 10.50
CA ILE A 96 6.78 -16.74 9.43
C ILE A 96 6.99 -16.03 8.10
N PRO A 97 8.20 -16.09 7.50
CA PRO A 97 8.51 -15.37 6.26
C PRO A 97 7.95 -16.04 5.00
N VAL A 98 7.62 -17.33 5.08
CA VAL A 98 7.01 -18.08 3.98
C VAL A 98 5.68 -18.64 4.47
N GLN A 99 4.58 -18.03 4.05
CA GLN A 99 3.26 -18.43 4.52
C GLN A 99 2.17 -18.10 3.52
N SER A 100 1.04 -18.76 3.66
CA SER A 100 -0.14 -18.53 2.84
C SER A 100 -1.29 -18.00 3.70
N PHE A 101 -2.17 -17.27 3.04
CA PHE A 101 -3.36 -16.68 3.64
C PHE A 101 -4.57 -16.90 2.74
N HIS A 102 -5.77 -16.75 3.30
CA HIS A 102 -6.99 -16.58 2.53
C HIS A 102 -7.78 -15.36 3.03
N ASP A 103 -8.51 -14.73 2.12
CA ASP A 103 -9.47 -13.69 2.47
C ASP A 103 -10.85 -14.29 2.81
N ALA A 104 -11.81 -13.41 3.12
CA ALA A 104 -13.19 -13.83 3.43
C ALA A 104 -13.91 -14.53 2.26
N MET A 105 -13.45 -14.32 1.03
CA MET A 105 -13.98 -14.94 -0.18
C MET A 105 -13.25 -16.24 -0.57
N GLY A 106 -12.26 -16.66 0.22
CA GLY A 106 -11.46 -17.86 -0.02
C GLY A 106 -10.32 -17.67 -1.03
N ARG A 107 -10.04 -16.45 -1.48
CA ARG A 107 -8.89 -16.19 -2.35
C ARG A 107 -7.61 -16.41 -1.58
N ARG A 108 -6.70 -17.15 -2.19
CA ARG A 108 -5.41 -17.46 -1.61
C ARG A 108 -4.35 -16.43 -1.98
N TYR A 109 -3.51 -16.11 -1.01
CA TYR A 109 -2.34 -15.24 -1.12
C TYR A 109 -1.13 -15.97 -0.57
N ASP A 110 -0.01 -15.91 -1.29
CA ASP A 110 1.23 -16.56 -0.89
C ASP A 110 2.33 -15.53 -0.71
N LEU A 111 2.94 -15.50 0.48
CA LEU A 111 4.12 -14.72 0.81
C LEU A 111 5.34 -15.62 0.82
N ASN A 112 6.39 -15.18 0.16
CA ASN A 112 7.71 -15.82 0.23
C ASN A 112 8.76 -14.74 0.38
N LEU A 113 9.39 -14.66 1.55
CA LEU A 113 10.50 -13.76 1.84
C LEU A 113 11.79 -14.56 1.99
N SER A 114 12.90 -14.01 1.48
CA SER A 114 14.22 -14.65 1.49
C SER A 114 15.32 -13.63 1.72
N HIS A 115 16.55 -14.12 1.80
CA HIS A 115 17.75 -13.29 2.03
C HIS A 115 17.64 -12.41 3.28
N ALA A 116 17.45 -13.09 4.42
CA ALA A 116 17.39 -12.46 5.71
C ALA A 116 18.76 -11.93 6.15
N SER A 117 18.78 -10.74 6.71
CA SER A 117 19.96 -10.13 7.34
C SER A 117 19.58 -9.44 8.65
N GLU A 118 20.35 -9.66 9.70
CA GLU A 118 20.15 -9.00 10.97
C GLU A 118 20.43 -7.49 10.85
N ILE A 119 19.56 -6.71 11.45
CA ILE A 119 19.73 -5.27 11.64
C ILE A 119 19.49 -4.96 13.12
N GLN A 120 19.69 -3.71 13.52
CA GLN A 120 19.35 -3.31 14.88
C GLN A 120 17.86 -3.53 15.13
N ASP A 121 17.54 -4.32 16.16
CA ASP A 121 16.19 -4.63 16.62
C ASP A 121 15.28 -5.31 15.58
N GLY A 122 15.87 -6.00 14.59
CA GLY A 122 15.07 -6.64 13.57
C GLY A 122 15.82 -7.56 12.61
N LEU A 123 15.06 -8.16 11.73
CA LEU A 123 15.53 -9.01 10.65
C LEU A 123 14.94 -8.51 9.33
N ARG A 124 15.81 -8.10 8.42
CA ARG A 124 15.42 -7.58 7.12
C ARG A 124 15.50 -8.67 6.06
N TYR A 125 14.42 -8.79 5.29
CA TYR A 125 14.35 -9.61 4.09
C TYR A 125 14.51 -8.73 2.86
N SER A 126 15.55 -8.92 2.09
CA SER A 126 15.86 -8.08 0.93
C SER A 126 15.15 -8.51 -0.34
N GLU A 127 14.64 -9.73 -0.39
CA GLU A 127 13.96 -10.31 -1.53
C GLU A 127 12.71 -11.07 -1.11
N GLY A 128 11.73 -11.12 -2.02
CA GLY A 128 10.55 -11.91 -1.82
C GLY A 128 9.52 -11.70 -2.92
N SER A 129 8.44 -12.45 -2.81
CA SER A 129 7.29 -12.34 -3.70
C SER A 129 5.98 -12.40 -2.92
N TRP A 130 5.04 -11.60 -3.37
CA TRP A 130 3.64 -11.66 -3.01
C TRP A 130 2.85 -12.14 -4.21
N ARG A 131 2.10 -13.23 -4.07
CA ARG A 131 1.42 -13.88 -5.19
C ARG A 131 -0.03 -14.15 -4.87
N TYR A 132 -0.90 -13.86 -5.83
CA TYR A 132 -2.31 -14.23 -5.78
C TYR A 132 -2.88 -14.36 -7.19
N LYS A 133 -4.10 -14.88 -7.33
CA LYS A 133 -4.86 -14.85 -8.58
C LYS A 133 -5.85 -13.70 -8.53
N ASN A 134 -5.91 -12.91 -9.61
CA ASN A 134 -6.92 -11.88 -9.76
C ASN A 134 -8.30 -12.47 -10.11
N ASP A 135 -9.32 -11.63 -10.25
CA ASP A 135 -10.69 -12.07 -10.58
C ASP A 135 -10.79 -12.73 -11.96
N GLU A 136 -9.87 -12.45 -12.87
CA GLU A 136 -9.79 -13.06 -14.20
C GLU A 136 -9.03 -14.40 -14.20
N GLY A 137 -8.50 -14.83 -13.05
CA GLY A 137 -7.74 -16.07 -12.87
C GLY A 137 -6.26 -15.97 -13.23
N TRP A 138 -5.74 -14.78 -13.52
CA TRP A 138 -4.32 -14.55 -13.76
C TRP A 138 -3.52 -14.52 -12.48
N SER A 139 -2.36 -15.16 -12.50
CA SER A 139 -1.38 -15.02 -11.41
C SER A 139 -0.77 -13.63 -11.42
N VAL A 140 -0.94 -12.90 -10.32
CA VAL A 140 -0.24 -11.65 -10.04
C VAL A 140 0.92 -11.95 -9.11
N VAL A 141 2.13 -11.54 -9.50
CA VAL A 141 3.34 -11.68 -8.70
C VAL A 141 3.95 -10.31 -8.51
N THR A 142 4.09 -9.90 -7.27
CA THR A 142 4.67 -8.61 -6.90
C THR A 142 5.96 -8.84 -6.14
N PRO A 143 7.09 -8.28 -6.57
CA PRO A 143 8.32 -8.29 -5.78
C PRO A 143 8.11 -7.53 -4.48
N VAL A 144 8.56 -8.12 -3.37
CA VAL A 144 8.41 -7.55 -2.04
C VAL A 144 9.69 -7.68 -1.23
N TYR A 145 9.77 -6.90 -0.18
CA TYR A 145 10.80 -7.02 0.87
C TYR A 145 10.13 -6.86 2.23
N GLY A 146 10.78 -7.31 3.29
CA GLY A 146 10.15 -7.37 4.60
C GLY A 146 11.07 -6.97 5.75
N LEU A 147 10.42 -6.70 6.88
CA LEU A 147 11.06 -6.46 8.16
C LEU A 147 10.30 -7.23 9.24
N SER A 148 11.01 -8.06 9.97
CA SER A 148 10.53 -8.71 11.19
C SER A 148 11.14 -8.00 12.39
N THR A 149 10.33 -7.56 13.34
CA THR A 149 10.78 -6.80 14.51
C THR A 149 9.83 -6.96 15.68
N CYS A 150 10.32 -6.67 16.88
CA CYS A 150 9.53 -6.64 18.10
C CYS A 150 9.60 -5.24 18.74
N GLN A 151 8.52 -4.85 19.41
CA GLN A 151 8.52 -3.66 20.27
C GLN A 151 9.05 -4.06 21.64
N ALA A 152 10.17 -3.46 22.02
CA ALA A 152 10.74 -3.62 23.35
C ALA A 152 9.97 -2.84 24.41
#